data_b5b25ccd5ae1dc5ec091de1613fa63f4
#
_entry.id   b5b25ccd5ae1dc5ec091de1613fa63f4
#
_cell.length_a   1.000
_cell.length_b   1.000
_cell.length_c   1.000
_cell.angle_alpha   90.00
_cell.angle_beta   90.00
_cell.angle_gamma   90.00
#
_symmetry.space_group_name_H-M   'P 1'
#
loop_
_entity.id
_entity.type
_entity.pdbx_description
1 polymer ?
#
loop_
_entity_poly.entity_id
_entity_poly.type
_entity_poly.pdbx_seq_one_letter_code
_entity_poly.pdbx_strand_id
1 'polypeptide(L)' 'MNQCERILKYLDERGSITRAEAMSECGIANFTARISDLRRDGVALD' A
#
# COMPACT_ATOMS: atom_id res chain seq x y z
N MET A 1 -2.36 -11.16 7.76
CA MET A 1 -2.43 -10.22 6.63
C MET A 1 -1.07 -9.57 6.42
N ASN A 2 -0.53 -9.59 5.20
CA ASN A 2 0.78 -8.99 4.93
C ASN A 2 0.63 -7.49 4.60
N GLN A 3 1.78 -6.80 4.44
CA GLN A 3 1.76 -5.35 4.20
C GLN A 3 1.08 -4.97 2.88
N CYS A 4 1.29 -5.77 1.84
CA CYS A 4 0.67 -5.50 0.54
C CYS A 4 -0.85 -5.61 0.63
N GLU A 5 -1.36 -6.58 1.35
CA GLU A 5 -2.79 -6.75 1.54
C GLU A 5 -3.39 -5.57 2.31
N ARG A 6 -2.67 -5.04 3.29
CA ARG A 6 -3.12 -3.86 4.03
C ARG A 6 -3.24 -2.65 3.12
N ILE A 7 -2.27 -2.46 2.23
CA ILE A 7 -2.29 -1.37 1.25
C ILE A 7 -3.49 -1.53 0.32
N LEU A 8 -3.70 -2.73 -0.22
CA LEU A 8 -4.81 -2.98 -1.14
C LEU A 8 -6.16 -2.74 -0.48
N LYS A 9 -6.32 -3.18 0.76
CA LYS A 9 -7.56 -2.96 1.51
C LYS A 9 -7.79 -1.47 1.73
N TYR A 10 -6.75 -0.73 2.10
CA TYR A 10 -6.85 0.71 2.32
C TYR A 10 -7.25 1.44 1.03
N LEU A 11 -6.64 1.05 -0.10
CA LEU A 11 -6.97 1.63 -1.39
C LEU A 11 -8.42 1.34 -1.79
N ASP A 12 -8.90 0.14 -1.52
CA ASP A 12 -10.28 -0.24 -1.82
C ASP A 12 -11.27 0.60 -1.02
N GLU A 13 -10.96 0.87 0.23
CA GLU A 13 -11.84 1.65 1.12
C GLU A 13 -11.74 3.16 0.90
N ARG A 14 -10.53 3.67 0.63
CA ARG A 14 -10.25 5.10 0.59
C ARG A 14 -9.96 5.65 -0.80
N GLY A 15 -9.57 4.79 -1.74
CA GLY A 15 -9.26 5.18 -3.11
C GLY A 15 -7.85 5.65 -3.34
N SER A 16 -7.12 6.03 -2.31
CA SER A 16 -5.73 6.48 -2.42
C SER A 16 -4.99 6.25 -1.11
N ILE A 17 -3.66 6.26 -1.17
CA ILE A 17 -2.83 6.11 0.02
C ILE A 17 -1.57 6.95 -0.13
N THR A 18 -1.15 7.61 0.96
CA THR A 18 0.11 8.34 1.00
C THR A 18 1.10 7.56 1.86
N ARG A 19 2.39 7.97 1.78
CA ARG A 19 3.42 7.36 2.62
C ARG A 19 3.08 7.50 4.11
N ALA A 20 2.64 8.69 4.51
CA ALA A 20 2.28 8.94 5.90
C ALA A 20 1.13 8.05 6.35
N GLU A 21 0.12 7.89 5.51
CA GLU A 21 -1.00 7.01 5.81
C GLU A 21 -0.58 5.55 5.88
N ALA A 22 0.29 5.12 4.98
CA ALA A 22 0.80 3.76 5.00
C ALA A 22 1.55 3.48 6.31
N MET A 23 2.35 4.42 6.78
CA MET A 23 3.09 4.28 8.02
C MET A 23 2.17 4.28 9.24
N SER A 24 1.24 5.23 9.33
CA SER A 24 0.41 5.39 10.51
C SER A 24 -0.78 4.44 10.54
N GLU A 25 -1.41 4.20 9.40
CA GLU A 25 -2.63 3.37 9.36
C GLU A 25 -2.34 1.90 9.08
N CYS A 26 -1.34 1.62 8.26
CA CYS A 26 -1.01 0.25 7.88
C CYS A 26 0.25 -0.29 8.55
N GLY A 27 1.01 0.55 9.24
CA GLY A 27 2.22 0.14 9.93
C GLY A 27 3.35 -0.27 8.99
N ILE A 28 3.44 0.35 7.82
CA ILE A 28 4.40 -0.03 6.80
C ILE A 28 5.64 0.87 6.89
N ALA A 29 6.78 0.28 7.20
CA ALA A 29 8.03 1.00 7.33
C ALA A 29 8.67 1.34 5.98
N ASN A 30 8.56 0.45 4.99
CA ASN A 30 9.15 0.64 3.67
C ASN A 30 8.06 0.65 2.59
N PHE A 31 7.38 1.77 2.50
CA PHE A 31 6.27 1.96 1.57
C PHE A 31 6.71 1.81 0.11
N THR A 32 7.86 2.41 -0.24
CA THR A 32 8.36 2.37 -1.62
C THR A 32 8.58 0.93 -2.11
N ALA A 33 9.16 0.08 -1.26
CA ALA A 33 9.38 -1.32 -1.61
C ALA A 33 8.05 -2.05 -1.80
N ARG A 34 7.07 -1.77 -0.94
CA ARG A 34 5.75 -2.42 -1.07
C ARG A 34 5.01 -1.98 -2.32
N ILE A 35 5.14 -0.70 -2.67
CA ILE A 35 4.53 -0.20 -3.92
C ILE A 35 5.18 -0.86 -5.14
N SER A 36 6.51 -1.01 -5.13
CA SER A 36 7.22 -1.71 -6.21
C SER A 36 6.74 -3.15 -6.35
N ASP A 37 6.56 -3.85 -5.23
CA ASP A 37 6.05 -5.22 -5.23
C ASP A 37 4.66 -5.30 -5.85
N LEU A 38 3.77 -4.38 -5.49
CA LEU A 38 2.41 -4.36 -6.01
C LEU A 38 2.38 -4.07 -7.51
N ARG A 39 3.21 -3.14 -7.97
CA ARG A 39 3.30 -2.83 -9.40
C ARG A 39 3.82 -4.02 -10.19
N ARG A 40 4.76 -4.75 -9.63
CA ARG A 40 5.31 -5.95 -10.26
C ARG A 40 4.21 -7.00 -10.42
N ASP A 41 3.30 -7.09 -9.46
CA ASP A 41 2.19 -8.03 -9.50
C ASP A 41 1.05 -7.57 -10.42
N GLY A 42 1.19 -6.41 -11.06
CA GLY A 42 0.21 -5.90 -12.00
C GLY A 42 -0.86 -4.99 -11.39
N VAL A 43 -0.70 -4.59 -10.13
CA VAL A 43 -1.65 -3.68 -9.49
C VAL A 43 -1.42 -2.26 -9.98
N ALA A 44 -2.48 -1.62 -10.47
CA ALA A 44 -2.41 -0.22 -10.92
C ALA A 44 -2.46 0.70 -9.70
N LEU A 45 -1.36 1.39 -9.44
CA LEU A 45 -1.25 2.33 -8.34
C LEU A 45 -0.84 3.71 -8.85
N ASP A 46 -1.50 4.71 -8.34
CA ASP A 46 -1.15 6.10 -8.65
C ASP A 46 -0.12 6.64 -7.66
#